data_803484746e2c5663d504236421f8bb70
#
_entry.id   803484746e2c5663d504236421f8bb70
#
_cell.length_a   1.000
_cell.length_b   1.000
_cell.length_c   1.000
_cell.angle_alpha   90.00
_cell.angle_beta   90.00
_cell.angle_gamma   90.00
#
_symmetry.space_group_name_H-M   'P 1'
#
loop_
_entity.id
_entity.type
_entity.pdbx_description
1 polymer ?
#
loop_
_entity_poly.entity_id
_entity_poly.type
_entity_poly.pdbx_seq_one_letter_code
_entity_poly.pdbx_strand_id
1 'polypeptide(L)'
;MAMTAPRPQGGRRKKSKGPLSGFDSAVDEQTALDQYLRDVSRHELITPEKEKELGALAQAGDENAVQELARANLRFVISVAKKYQNRGVSLTDLIQEGNVGLVTAARKFDPEQGVKFISYAVWWIRQAILAALANHGRSVRVPLNRASDLARIFREKERLKQELGRDPNPDELSAATDLTPELIESLQTLNAAEIRLDAPIGDSEDSQLVERFINKEASEPEPPRVRRISEEVRYQAELVPAPEPAAEAP
;
A
#
# COMPACT_ATOMS: atom_id res chain seq x y z
N MET A 1 18.40 -66.66 -29.63
CA MET A 1 17.05 -66.18 -29.31
C MET A 1 17.03 -65.83 -27.85
N ALA A 2 17.12 -64.52 -27.55
CA ALA A 2 17.06 -64.04 -26.21
C ALA A 2 15.80 -63.14 -26.11
N MET A 3 14.82 -63.51 -25.30
CA MET A 3 13.58 -62.79 -25.05
C MET A 3 13.85 -61.67 -24.04
N THR A 4 13.66 -60.44 -24.47
CA THR A 4 13.75 -59.28 -23.65
C THR A 4 12.37 -59.00 -23.01
N ALA A 5 12.30 -59.01 -21.66
CA ALA A 5 11.09 -58.71 -20.90
C ALA A 5 10.80 -57.18 -20.90
N PRO A 6 9.55 -56.73 -20.93
CA PRO A 6 9.20 -55.29 -20.90
C PRO A 6 9.35 -54.69 -19.50
N ARG A 7 9.92 -53.47 -19.44
CA ARG A 7 10.01 -52.65 -18.23
C ARG A 7 8.63 -52.13 -17.79
N PRO A 8 8.34 -52.08 -16.49
CA PRO A 8 7.10 -51.46 -15.99
C PRO A 8 7.14 -49.97 -16.17
N GLN A 9 6.07 -49.41 -16.76
CA GLN A 9 5.84 -47.97 -16.89
C GLN A 9 5.49 -47.40 -15.52
N GLY A 10 6.34 -46.45 -15.04
CA GLY A 10 6.14 -45.71 -13.81
C GLY A 10 4.88 -44.81 -13.88
N GLY A 11 3.87 -45.16 -13.10
CA GLY A 11 2.66 -44.41 -12.96
C GLY A 11 2.97 -43.00 -12.42
N ARG A 12 2.64 -41.95 -13.18
CA ARG A 12 2.62 -40.56 -12.76
C ARG A 12 1.62 -40.43 -11.61
N ARG A 13 2.12 -40.33 -10.36
CA ARG A 13 1.32 -39.90 -9.21
C ARG A 13 0.78 -38.49 -9.49
N LYS A 14 -0.54 -38.41 -9.74
CA LYS A 14 -1.27 -37.11 -9.69
C LYS A 14 -1.15 -36.59 -8.26
N LYS A 15 -0.38 -35.50 -8.07
CA LYS A 15 -0.43 -34.71 -6.84
C LYS A 15 -1.85 -34.18 -6.71
N SER A 16 -2.59 -34.65 -5.72
CA SER A 16 -3.87 -34.07 -5.33
C SER A 16 -3.59 -32.65 -4.83
N LYS A 17 -4.06 -31.64 -5.55
CA LYS A 17 -4.10 -30.26 -5.07
C LYS A 17 -5.08 -30.23 -3.89
N GLY A 18 -4.57 -29.99 -2.69
CA GLY A 18 -5.38 -29.72 -1.52
C GLY A 18 -6.19 -28.41 -1.71
N PRO A 19 -7.35 -28.24 -1.06
CA PRO A 19 -8.29 -27.16 -1.30
C PRO A 19 -7.88 -25.80 -0.74
N LEU A 20 -6.61 -25.58 -0.36
CA LEU A 20 -6.08 -24.33 0.22
C LEU A 20 -4.73 -23.92 -0.38
N SER A 21 -4.43 -24.28 -1.62
CA SER A 21 -3.26 -23.70 -2.29
C SER A 21 -3.64 -22.31 -2.81
N GLY A 22 -3.24 -21.29 -2.04
CA GLY A 22 -2.92 -19.94 -2.42
C GLY A 22 -3.76 -19.33 -3.55
N PHE A 23 -4.67 -18.46 -3.19
CA PHE A 23 -5.04 -17.34 -4.05
C PHE A 23 -3.74 -16.74 -4.55
N ASP A 24 -3.42 -16.97 -5.81
CA ASP A 24 -2.32 -16.33 -6.52
C ASP A 24 -2.76 -14.88 -6.79
N SER A 25 -2.78 -14.08 -5.72
CA SER A 25 -3.29 -12.70 -5.74
C SER A 25 -2.62 -11.85 -6.83
N ALA A 26 -1.37 -12.14 -7.14
CA ALA A 26 -0.64 -11.44 -8.20
C ALA A 26 -1.12 -11.81 -9.62
N VAL A 27 -1.51 -13.07 -9.84
CA VAL A 27 -2.04 -13.51 -11.15
C VAL A 27 -3.46 -12.98 -11.36
N ASP A 28 -4.27 -12.97 -10.30
CA ASP A 28 -5.62 -12.40 -10.34
C ASP A 28 -5.59 -10.88 -10.54
N GLU A 29 -4.66 -10.17 -9.89
CA GLU A 29 -4.48 -8.72 -10.02
C GLU A 29 -4.04 -8.34 -11.46
N GLN A 30 -3.10 -9.07 -12.06
CA GLN A 30 -2.70 -8.86 -13.45
C GLN A 30 -3.85 -9.12 -14.42
N THR A 31 -4.62 -10.17 -14.19
CA THR A 31 -5.79 -10.51 -15.03
C THR A 31 -6.86 -9.43 -14.94
N ALA A 32 -7.13 -8.90 -13.74
CA ALA A 32 -8.08 -7.80 -13.52
C ALA A 32 -7.61 -6.49 -14.18
N LEU A 33 -6.31 -6.18 -14.08
CA LEU A 33 -5.73 -5.01 -14.75
C LEU A 33 -5.84 -5.13 -16.27
N ASP A 34 -5.53 -6.28 -16.84
CA ASP A 34 -5.63 -6.52 -18.29
C ASP A 34 -7.07 -6.37 -18.78
N GLN A 35 -8.04 -6.86 -18.03
CA GLN A 35 -9.46 -6.69 -18.35
C GLN A 35 -9.84 -5.21 -18.29
N TYR A 36 -9.45 -4.49 -17.23
CA TYR A 36 -9.69 -3.05 -17.12
C TYR A 36 -9.09 -2.26 -18.30
N LEU A 37 -7.84 -2.57 -18.70
CA LEU A 37 -7.19 -1.91 -19.83
C LEU A 37 -7.93 -2.15 -21.15
N ARG A 38 -8.48 -3.36 -21.37
CA ARG A 38 -9.32 -3.68 -22.53
C ARG A 38 -10.63 -2.90 -22.52
N ASP A 39 -11.27 -2.80 -21.37
CA ASP A 39 -12.54 -2.09 -21.23
C ASP A 39 -12.35 -0.58 -21.45
N VAL A 40 -11.30 0.00 -20.86
CA VAL A 40 -10.94 1.41 -21.07
C VAL A 40 -10.60 1.70 -22.55
N SER A 41 -9.98 0.76 -23.26
CA SER A 41 -9.64 0.94 -24.67
C SER A 41 -10.85 1.02 -25.60
N ARG A 42 -12.02 0.51 -25.17
CA ARG A 42 -13.27 0.55 -25.94
C ARG A 42 -13.96 1.92 -25.92
N HIS A 43 -13.61 2.76 -24.93
CA HIS A 43 -14.20 4.10 -24.86
C HIS A 43 -13.61 5.02 -25.91
N GLU A 44 -14.48 5.65 -26.67
CA GLU A 44 -14.11 6.61 -27.70
C GLU A 44 -13.65 7.94 -27.09
N LEU A 45 -12.77 8.62 -27.81
CA LEU A 45 -12.35 9.98 -27.44
C LEU A 45 -13.47 10.95 -27.77
N ILE A 46 -13.74 11.88 -26.87
CA ILE A 46 -14.75 12.93 -27.09
C ILE A 46 -14.18 14.11 -27.87
N THR A 47 -15.06 14.75 -28.65
CA THR A 47 -14.71 15.99 -29.35
C THR A 47 -14.71 17.18 -28.39
N PRO A 48 -14.01 18.29 -28.70
CA PRO A 48 -14.01 19.48 -27.85
C PRO A 48 -15.40 20.09 -27.63
N GLU A 49 -16.30 19.97 -28.61
CA GLU A 49 -17.69 20.42 -28.52
C GLU A 49 -18.45 19.60 -27.46
N LYS A 50 -18.35 18.27 -27.56
CA LYS A 50 -18.97 17.35 -26.59
C LYS A 50 -18.39 17.50 -25.21
N GLU A 51 -17.06 17.79 -25.08
CA GLU A 51 -16.40 18.08 -23.80
C GLU A 51 -17.03 19.30 -23.11
N LYS A 52 -17.37 20.36 -23.89
CA LYS A 52 -18.02 21.55 -23.35
C LYS A 52 -19.48 21.27 -22.93
N GLU A 53 -20.22 20.54 -23.72
CA GLU A 53 -21.60 20.15 -23.39
C GLU A 53 -21.65 19.33 -22.10
N LEU A 54 -20.82 18.29 -22.03
CA LEU A 54 -20.72 17.45 -20.81
C LEU A 54 -20.25 18.24 -19.61
N GLY A 55 -19.29 19.17 -19.79
CA GLY A 55 -18.81 20.04 -18.73
C GLY A 55 -19.93 20.94 -18.18
N ALA A 56 -20.75 21.54 -19.05
CA ALA A 56 -21.87 22.36 -18.61
C ALA A 56 -22.95 21.54 -17.87
N LEU A 57 -23.27 20.35 -18.36
CA LEU A 57 -24.21 19.44 -17.68
C LEU A 57 -23.65 18.95 -16.32
N ALA A 58 -22.36 18.63 -16.26
CA ALA A 58 -21.69 18.23 -15.02
C ALA A 58 -21.73 19.36 -13.97
N GLN A 59 -21.53 20.62 -14.39
CA GLN A 59 -21.64 21.80 -13.54
C GLN A 59 -23.07 22.02 -13.05
N ALA A 60 -24.08 21.69 -13.88
CA ALA A 60 -25.49 21.69 -13.48
C ALA A 60 -25.88 20.54 -12.52
N GLY A 61 -24.96 19.61 -12.23
CA GLY A 61 -25.17 18.50 -11.31
C GLY A 61 -25.60 17.18 -11.95
N ASP A 62 -25.50 17.04 -13.28
CA ASP A 62 -25.81 15.77 -13.96
C ASP A 62 -24.67 14.76 -13.75
N GLU A 63 -24.92 13.75 -12.93
CA GLU A 63 -23.98 12.69 -12.62
C GLU A 63 -23.67 11.78 -13.84
N ASN A 64 -24.59 11.66 -14.80
CA ASN A 64 -24.34 10.92 -16.04
C ASN A 64 -23.30 11.64 -16.90
N ALA A 65 -23.39 12.95 -16.99
CA ALA A 65 -22.40 13.77 -17.71
C ALA A 65 -21.02 13.67 -17.06
N VAL A 66 -20.95 13.71 -15.72
CA VAL A 66 -19.70 13.49 -14.97
C VAL A 66 -19.08 12.13 -15.31
N GLN A 67 -19.90 11.06 -15.31
CA GLN A 67 -19.43 9.71 -15.63
C GLN A 67 -18.96 9.58 -17.09
N GLU A 68 -19.68 10.17 -18.04
CA GLU A 68 -19.30 10.11 -19.46
C GLU A 68 -17.99 10.88 -19.70
N LEU A 69 -17.84 12.06 -19.13
CA LEU A 69 -16.63 12.85 -19.18
C LEU A 69 -15.44 12.11 -18.56
N ALA A 70 -15.64 11.43 -17.41
CA ALA A 70 -14.62 10.63 -16.78
C ALA A 70 -14.23 9.41 -17.63
N ARG A 71 -15.22 8.63 -18.13
CA ARG A 71 -14.97 7.42 -18.94
C ARG A 71 -14.12 7.70 -20.18
N ALA A 72 -14.40 8.80 -20.87
CA ALA A 72 -13.65 9.19 -22.06
C ALA A 72 -12.17 9.53 -21.76
N ASN A 73 -11.85 9.86 -20.50
CA ASN A 73 -10.52 10.31 -20.09
C ASN A 73 -9.75 9.30 -19.23
N LEU A 74 -10.28 8.08 -18.97
CA LEU A 74 -9.60 7.05 -18.17
C LEU A 74 -8.22 6.67 -18.73
N ARG A 75 -8.05 6.65 -20.06
CA ARG A 75 -6.75 6.37 -20.71
C ARG A 75 -5.68 7.36 -20.29
N PHE A 76 -6.07 8.61 -20.04
CA PHE A 76 -5.13 9.63 -19.58
C PHE A 76 -4.65 9.37 -18.16
N VAL A 77 -5.54 8.93 -17.25
CA VAL A 77 -5.17 8.55 -15.87
C VAL A 77 -4.08 7.47 -15.88
N ILE A 78 -4.24 6.42 -16.72
CA ILE A 78 -3.26 5.34 -16.84
C ILE A 78 -1.88 5.91 -17.24
N SER A 79 -1.84 6.85 -18.19
CA SER A 79 -0.59 7.47 -18.63
C SER A 79 0.10 8.29 -17.54
N VAL A 80 -0.68 8.92 -16.65
CA VAL A 80 -0.16 9.65 -15.49
C VAL A 80 0.31 8.69 -14.41
N ALA A 81 -0.50 7.67 -14.04
CA ALA A 81 -0.19 6.68 -13.02
C ALA A 81 1.10 5.90 -13.31
N LYS A 82 1.35 5.55 -14.58
CA LYS A 82 2.60 4.89 -15.00
C LYS A 82 3.87 5.65 -14.62
N LYS A 83 3.83 6.98 -14.52
CA LYS A 83 5.00 7.79 -14.11
C LYS A 83 5.33 7.66 -12.62
N TYR A 84 4.41 7.11 -11.84
CA TYR A 84 4.54 6.96 -10.39
C TYR A 84 4.67 5.50 -9.94
N GLN A 85 4.84 4.55 -10.88
CA GLN A 85 5.09 3.14 -10.58
C GLN A 85 6.33 2.92 -9.72
N ASN A 86 6.40 1.78 -9.05
CA ASN A 86 7.55 1.32 -8.25
C ASN A 86 7.90 2.24 -7.07
N ARG A 87 6.89 2.86 -6.48
CA ARG A 87 7.04 3.74 -5.31
C ARG A 87 6.31 3.23 -4.06
N GLY A 88 6.13 1.90 -3.95
CA GLY A 88 5.52 1.27 -2.79
C GLY A 88 4.00 1.07 -2.87
N VAL A 89 3.35 1.51 -3.96
CA VAL A 89 1.91 1.29 -4.22
C VAL A 89 1.76 0.58 -5.57
N SER A 90 0.80 -0.35 -5.67
CA SER A 90 0.55 -1.07 -6.92
C SER A 90 0.06 -0.13 -8.03
N LEU A 91 0.30 -0.49 -9.30
CA LEU A 91 -0.18 0.32 -10.42
C LEU A 91 -1.71 0.38 -10.43
N THR A 92 -2.37 -0.71 -10.08
CA THR A 92 -3.82 -0.82 -10.00
C THR A 92 -4.39 0.18 -9.02
N ASP A 93 -3.83 0.27 -7.82
CA ASP A 93 -4.24 1.23 -6.80
C ASP A 93 -3.98 2.68 -7.23
N LEU A 94 -2.80 2.95 -7.84
CA LEU A 94 -2.50 4.29 -8.37
C LEU A 94 -3.49 4.74 -9.46
N ILE A 95 -3.94 3.81 -10.31
CA ILE A 95 -4.96 4.10 -11.32
C ILE A 95 -6.30 4.40 -10.65
N GLN A 96 -6.71 3.62 -9.64
CA GLN A 96 -7.98 3.83 -8.96
C GLN A 96 -8.00 5.17 -8.21
N GLU A 97 -6.95 5.49 -7.49
CA GLU A 97 -6.80 6.79 -6.83
C GLU A 97 -6.78 7.95 -7.85
N GLY A 98 -6.11 7.74 -8.98
CA GLY A 98 -6.14 8.68 -10.11
C GLY A 98 -7.54 8.87 -10.70
N ASN A 99 -8.35 7.80 -10.77
CA ASN A 99 -9.75 7.87 -11.21
C ASN A 99 -10.62 8.67 -10.23
N VAL A 100 -10.39 8.54 -8.92
CA VAL A 100 -11.07 9.37 -7.90
C VAL A 100 -10.74 10.86 -8.13
N GLY A 101 -9.46 11.16 -8.40
CA GLY A 101 -9.02 12.51 -8.78
C GLY A 101 -9.70 13.01 -10.07
N LEU A 102 -9.81 12.15 -11.09
CA LEU A 102 -10.46 12.47 -12.36
C LEU A 102 -11.96 12.81 -12.18
N VAL A 103 -12.69 11.99 -11.40
CA VAL A 103 -14.12 12.24 -11.10
C VAL A 103 -14.30 13.55 -10.33
N THR A 104 -13.39 13.82 -9.37
CA THR A 104 -13.40 15.10 -8.64
C THR A 104 -13.17 16.29 -9.56
N ALA A 105 -12.26 16.14 -10.53
CA ALA A 105 -12.03 17.15 -11.57
C ALA A 105 -13.26 17.37 -12.45
N ALA A 106 -13.92 16.27 -12.88
CA ALA A 106 -15.10 16.33 -13.73
C ALA A 106 -16.27 17.10 -13.08
N ARG A 107 -16.47 16.93 -11.77
CA ARG A 107 -17.50 17.65 -11.00
C ARG A 107 -17.21 19.14 -10.82
N LYS A 108 -15.93 19.53 -10.88
CA LYS A 108 -15.48 20.92 -10.65
C LYS A 108 -15.06 21.64 -11.93
N PHE A 109 -15.19 20.98 -13.07
CA PHE A 109 -14.75 21.51 -14.34
C PHE A 109 -15.70 22.60 -14.82
N ASP A 110 -15.12 23.72 -15.24
CA ASP A 110 -15.82 24.86 -15.84
C ASP A 110 -15.41 25.01 -17.30
N PRO A 111 -16.31 24.68 -18.24
CA PRO A 111 -16.02 24.75 -19.67
C PRO A 111 -15.92 26.19 -20.23
N GLU A 112 -16.43 27.21 -19.49
CA GLU A 112 -16.40 28.61 -19.94
C GLU A 112 -15.00 29.22 -19.86
N GLN A 113 -14.11 28.65 -19.06
CA GLN A 113 -12.72 29.11 -18.92
C GLN A 113 -11.84 28.86 -20.15
N GLY A 114 -12.35 28.17 -21.18
CA GLY A 114 -11.65 27.97 -22.45
C GLY A 114 -10.46 27.01 -22.38
N VAL A 115 -10.24 26.32 -21.26
CA VAL A 115 -9.19 25.29 -21.10
C VAL A 115 -9.75 23.90 -21.39
N LYS A 116 -8.92 23.03 -21.97
CA LYS A 116 -9.30 21.61 -22.17
C LYS A 116 -9.40 20.91 -20.81
N PHE A 117 -10.37 20.01 -20.68
CA PHE A 117 -10.60 19.23 -19.48
C PHE A 117 -9.33 18.51 -18.98
N ILE A 118 -8.58 17.88 -19.90
CA ILE A 118 -7.32 17.16 -19.56
C ILE A 118 -6.31 18.08 -18.86
N SER A 119 -6.20 19.35 -19.30
CA SER A 119 -5.25 20.32 -18.69
C SER A 119 -5.63 20.68 -17.27
N TYR A 120 -6.91 20.72 -16.96
CA TYR A 120 -7.44 20.92 -15.61
C TYR A 120 -7.34 19.64 -14.76
N ALA A 121 -7.78 18.50 -15.31
CA ALA A 121 -7.84 17.23 -14.61
C ALA A 121 -6.46 16.71 -14.15
N VAL A 122 -5.38 17.01 -14.89
CA VAL A 122 -4.03 16.53 -14.56
C VAL A 122 -3.61 16.90 -13.13
N TRP A 123 -4.03 18.07 -12.65
CA TRP A 123 -3.72 18.51 -11.29
C TRP A 123 -4.41 17.68 -10.22
N TRP A 124 -5.69 17.38 -10.41
CA TRP A 124 -6.49 16.56 -9.52
C TRP A 124 -6.02 15.10 -9.51
N ILE A 125 -5.74 14.54 -10.68
CA ILE A 125 -5.20 13.18 -10.84
C ILE A 125 -3.85 13.07 -10.11
N ARG A 126 -2.95 14.02 -10.35
CA ARG A 126 -1.62 14.04 -9.70
C ARG A 126 -1.74 14.17 -8.19
N GLN A 127 -2.60 15.06 -7.72
CA GLN A 127 -2.84 15.28 -6.30
C GLN A 127 -3.35 14.01 -5.62
N ALA A 128 -4.31 13.31 -6.22
CA ALA A 128 -4.84 12.05 -5.69
C ALA A 128 -3.76 10.96 -5.63
N ILE A 129 -3.00 10.78 -6.72
CA ILE A 129 -1.89 9.81 -6.76
C ILE A 129 -0.81 10.11 -5.71
N LEU A 130 -0.41 11.37 -5.56
CA LEU A 130 0.59 11.76 -4.54
C LEU A 130 0.07 11.56 -3.12
N ALA A 131 -1.21 11.84 -2.87
CA ALA A 131 -1.85 11.57 -1.59
C ALA A 131 -1.87 10.06 -1.28
N ALA A 132 -2.19 9.21 -2.26
CA ALA A 132 -2.16 7.76 -2.13
C ALA A 132 -0.75 7.25 -1.82
N LEU A 133 0.27 7.73 -2.54
CA LEU A 133 1.67 7.38 -2.28
C LEU A 133 2.12 7.77 -0.87
N ALA A 134 1.72 8.94 -0.39
CA ALA A 134 2.08 9.39 0.96
C ALA A 134 1.37 8.59 2.06
N ASN A 135 0.14 8.11 1.79
CA ASN A 135 -0.66 7.36 2.77
C ASN A 135 -0.36 5.87 2.78
N HIS A 136 -0.11 5.27 1.61
CA HIS A 136 -0.04 3.81 1.42
C HIS A 136 1.30 3.32 0.87
N GLY A 137 2.24 4.23 0.55
CA GLY A 137 3.54 3.87 -0.03
C GLY A 137 4.51 3.20 0.94
N ARG A 138 4.19 3.14 2.25
CA ARG A 138 5.04 2.57 3.30
C ARG A 138 4.20 1.72 4.25
N SER A 139 4.77 0.64 4.80
CA SER A 139 4.11 -0.18 5.83
C SER A 139 3.88 0.62 7.11
N VAL A 140 4.84 1.46 7.50
CA VAL A 140 4.68 2.43 8.59
C VAL A 140 4.33 3.80 8.01
N ARG A 141 3.11 4.27 8.29
CA ARG A 141 2.62 5.56 7.81
C ARG A 141 3.46 6.72 8.37
N VAL A 142 3.97 7.54 7.46
CA VAL A 142 4.66 8.79 7.80
C VAL A 142 3.74 9.99 7.50
N PRO A 143 3.60 10.97 8.42
CA PRO A 143 2.83 12.19 8.16
C PRO A 143 3.33 12.93 6.92
N LEU A 144 2.40 13.55 6.16
CA LEU A 144 2.70 14.26 4.89
C LEU A 144 3.80 15.32 5.03
N ASN A 145 3.80 16.04 6.15
CA ASN A 145 4.83 17.06 6.41
C ASN A 145 6.22 16.41 6.47
N ARG A 146 6.36 15.29 7.19
CA ARG A 146 7.63 14.55 7.30
C ARG A 146 8.05 13.88 5.98
N ALA A 147 7.07 13.39 5.21
CA ALA A 147 7.34 12.87 3.86
C ALA A 147 7.82 13.97 2.91
N SER A 148 7.28 15.19 3.04
CA SER A 148 7.73 16.36 2.28
C SER A 148 9.15 16.79 2.68
N ASP A 149 9.45 16.83 3.99
CA ASP A 149 10.79 17.12 4.51
C ASP A 149 11.82 16.09 4.00
N LEU A 150 11.47 14.80 4.04
CA LEU A 150 12.29 13.72 3.47
C LEU A 150 12.57 13.95 1.98
N ALA A 151 11.55 14.24 1.19
CA ALA A 151 11.72 14.48 -0.25
C ALA A 151 12.61 15.70 -0.52
N ARG A 152 12.56 16.74 0.35
CA ARG A 152 13.45 17.90 0.31
C ARG A 152 14.89 17.51 0.64
N ILE A 153 15.11 16.75 1.71
CA ILE A 153 16.43 16.25 2.11
C ILE A 153 17.08 15.44 0.98
N PHE A 154 16.34 14.50 0.36
CA PHE A 154 16.88 13.71 -0.75
C PHE A 154 17.27 14.54 -1.95
N ARG A 155 16.46 15.54 -2.31
CA ARG A 155 16.75 16.42 -3.43
C ARG A 155 18.02 17.24 -3.18
N GLU A 156 18.14 17.83 -2.01
CA GLU A 156 19.32 18.63 -1.64
C GLU A 156 20.56 17.75 -1.43
N LYS A 157 20.40 16.55 -0.89
CA LYS A 157 21.48 15.56 -0.78
C LYS A 157 22.06 15.22 -2.17
N GLU A 158 21.20 14.94 -3.14
CA GLU A 158 21.63 14.60 -4.50
C GLU A 158 22.31 15.81 -5.18
N ARG A 159 21.76 17.01 -5.00
CA ARG A 159 22.35 18.24 -5.53
C ARG A 159 23.76 18.49 -4.93
N LEU A 160 23.88 18.45 -3.61
CA LEU A 160 25.16 18.66 -2.92
C LEU A 160 26.17 17.55 -3.24
N LYS A 161 25.73 16.32 -3.42
CA LYS A 161 26.60 15.22 -3.85
C LYS A 161 27.19 15.45 -5.23
N GLN A 162 26.42 16.01 -6.16
CA GLN A 162 26.92 16.38 -7.49
C GLN A 162 27.92 17.57 -7.44
N GLU A 163 27.66 18.54 -6.55
CA GLU A 163 28.54 19.71 -6.38
C GLU A 163 29.84 19.39 -5.64
N LEU A 164 29.77 18.59 -4.56
CA LEU A 164 30.91 18.30 -3.69
C LEU A 164 31.71 17.05 -4.11
N GLY A 165 31.15 16.19 -4.96
CA GLY A 165 31.72 14.90 -5.33
C GLY A 165 31.80 13.86 -4.21
N ARG A 166 31.15 14.14 -3.05
CA ARG A 166 31.04 13.26 -1.89
C ARG A 166 29.66 13.39 -1.26
N ASP A 167 29.32 12.46 -0.36
CA ASP A 167 28.08 12.59 0.42
C ASP A 167 28.18 13.80 1.37
N PRO A 168 27.14 14.68 1.42
CA PRO A 168 27.13 15.83 2.29
C PRO A 168 26.95 15.44 3.76
N ASN A 169 27.55 16.23 4.67
CA ASN A 169 27.36 16.09 6.10
C ASN A 169 25.99 16.59 6.56
N PRO A 170 25.46 16.14 7.75
CA PRO A 170 24.20 16.63 8.29
C PRO A 170 24.13 18.16 8.42
N ASP A 171 25.24 18.83 8.78
CA ASP A 171 25.32 20.30 8.89
C ASP A 171 25.16 20.98 7.53
N GLU A 172 25.79 20.44 6.48
CA GLU A 172 25.65 20.96 5.12
C GLU A 172 24.21 20.79 4.59
N LEU A 173 23.57 19.65 4.92
CA LEU A 173 22.15 19.43 4.62
C LEU A 173 21.25 20.37 5.41
N SER A 174 21.56 20.63 6.67
CA SER A 174 20.84 21.58 7.53
C SER A 174 20.86 23.00 6.91
N ALA A 175 22.03 23.46 6.49
CA ALA A 175 22.17 24.77 5.84
C ALA A 175 21.39 24.87 4.51
N ALA A 176 21.24 23.76 3.77
CA ALA A 176 20.52 23.72 2.49
C ALA A 176 19.01 23.53 2.65
N THR A 177 18.57 22.90 3.73
CA THR A 177 17.16 22.52 3.94
C THR A 177 16.43 23.34 4.99
N ASP A 178 17.11 24.19 5.75
CA ASP A 178 16.59 24.91 6.94
C ASP A 178 15.97 23.97 8.01
N LEU A 179 16.45 22.72 8.07
CA LEU A 179 16.05 21.73 9.06
C LEU A 179 17.18 21.51 10.07
N THR A 180 16.84 21.18 11.31
CA THR A 180 17.87 20.88 12.31
C THR A 180 18.60 19.58 12.00
N PRO A 181 19.91 19.46 12.28
CA PRO A 181 20.67 18.21 12.00
C PRO A 181 20.08 16.98 12.67
N GLU A 182 19.57 17.11 13.92
CA GLU A 182 18.91 16.04 14.67
C GLU A 182 17.65 15.54 13.96
N LEU A 183 16.87 16.46 13.38
CA LEU A 183 15.69 16.10 12.60
C LEU A 183 16.05 15.39 11.31
N ILE A 184 17.12 15.83 10.65
CA ILE A 184 17.64 15.17 9.42
C ILE A 184 18.06 13.74 9.73
N GLU A 185 18.80 13.49 10.80
CA GLU A 185 19.22 12.14 11.21
C GLU A 185 18.01 11.26 11.53
N SER A 186 17.05 11.76 12.30
CA SER A 186 15.82 11.03 12.64
C SER A 186 15.00 10.67 11.39
N LEU A 187 14.90 11.58 10.43
CA LEU A 187 14.19 11.35 9.18
C LEU A 187 14.93 10.36 8.25
N GLN A 188 16.26 10.39 8.24
CA GLN A 188 17.05 9.42 7.49
C GLN A 188 16.88 8.00 8.05
N THR A 189 16.82 7.85 9.37
CA THR A 189 16.54 6.57 10.03
C THR A 189 15.14 6.05 9.66
N LEU A 190 14.13 6.92 9.61
CA LEU A 190 12.77 6.56 9.16
C LEU A 190 12.71 6.11 7.69
N ASN A 191 13.72 6.44 6.89
CA ASN A 191 13.77 6.07 5.48
C ASN A 191 14.53 4.75 5.24
N ALA A 192 15.01 4.07 6.28
CA ALA A 192 15.63 2.76 6.13
C ALA A 192 14.67 1.80 5.41
N ALA A 193 15.20 1.02 4.47
CA ALA A 193 14.41 0.04 3.74
C ALA A 193 13.85 -1.00 4.72
N GLU A 194 12.58 -1.31 4.59
CA GLU A 194 11.93 -2.36 5.36
C GLU A 194 12.49 -3.71 4.93
N ILE A 195 12.88 -4.53 5.90
CA ILE A 195 13.41 -5.86 5.66
C ILE A 195 12.37 -6.87 6.12
N ARG A 196 12.07 -7.86 5.27
CA ARG A 196 11.18 -8.97 5.64
C ARG A 196 11.88 -9.88 6.61
N LEU A 197 11.26 -10.15 7.76
CA LEU A 197 11.81 -11.08 8.76
C LEU A 197 11.82 -12.54 8.27
N ASP A 198 10.91 -12.88 7.35
CA ASP A 198 10.83 -14.20 6.72
C ASP A 198 11.84 -14.37 5.55
N ALA A 199 12.65 -13.35 5.26
CA ALA A 199 13.62 -13.43 4.18
C ALA A 199 14.67 -14.51 4.51
N PRO A 200 15.01 -15.41 3.56
CA PRO A 200 16.07 -16.40 3.75
C PRO A 200 17.42 -15.70 3.89
N ILE A 201 18.27 -16.24 4.75
CA ILE A 201 19.64 -15.75 4.96
C ILE A 201 20.60 -16.64 4.19
N GLY A 202 21.26 -16.09 3.16
CA GLY A 202 22.23 -16.81 2.35
C GLY A 202 21.59 -17.84 1.41
N ASP A 203 22.36 -18.87 1.03
CA ASP A 203 21.93 -19.91 0.09
C ASP A 203 21.08 -21.04 0.72
N SER A 204 20.84 -21.00 2.03
CA SER A 204 20.02 -21.99 2.73
C SER A 204 18.58 -21.51 2.85
N GLU A 205 17.63 -22.21 2.23
CA GLU A 205 16.20 -21.91 2.30
C GLU A 205 15.60 -22.12 3.71
N ASP A 206 16.30 -22.82 4.61
CA ASP A 206 15.78 -23.19 5.92
C ASP A 206 16.07 -22.16 7.03
N SER A 207 16.96 -21.17 6.82
CA SER A 207 17.27 -20.16 7.84
C SER A 207 16.65 -18.81 7.51
N GLN A 208 15.78 -18.32 8.38
CA GLN A 208 15.08 -17.05 8.26
C GLN A 208 15.75 -15.96 9.09
N LEU A 209 15.63 -14.70 8.64
CA LEU A 209 16.17 -13.54 9.33
C LEU A 209 15.63 -13.40 10.76
N VAL A 210 14.38 -13.80 10.99
CA VAL A 210 13.73 -13.78 12.31
C VAL A 210 14.52 -14.55 13.37
N GLU A 211 15.18 -15.66 13.01
CA GLU A 211 15.94 -16.49 13.94
C GLU A 211 17.15 -15.76 14.56
N ARG A 212 17.70 -14.76 13.84
CA ARG A 212 18.78 -13.92 14.37
C ARG A 212 18.31 -12.92 15.42
N PHE A 213 17.03 -12.54 15.39
CA PHE A 213 16.42 -11.59 16.32
C PHE A 213 15.75 -12.28 17.51
N ILE A 214 15.73 -13.63 17.54
CA ILE A 214 15.27 -14.35 18.72
C ILE A 214 16.28 -14.09 19.84
N ASN A 215 15.81 -13.40 20.86
CA ASN A 215 16.64 -13.07 22.02
C ASN A 215 16.87 -14.36 22.81
N LYS A 216 18.08 -14.93 22.76
CA LYS A 216 18.46 -16.15 23.50
C LYS A 216 18.45 -15.96 25.01
N GLU A 217 18.41 -14.71 25.48
CA GLU A 217 18.35 -14.33 26.89
C GLU A 217 16.93 -14.13 27.44
N ALA A 218 15.92 -14.21 26.59
CA ALA A 218 14.51 -14.25 27.01
C ALA A 218 14.28 -15.64 27.67
N SER A 219 14.82 -15.83 28.85
CA SER A 219 14.48 -16.94 29.72
C SER A 219 13.02 -16.79 30.12
N GLU A 220 12.27 -17.86 29.86
CA GLU A 220 10.87 -18.12 30.24
C GLU A 220 9.83 -17.08 29.81
N PRO A 221 8.86 -17.50 29.00
CA PRO A 221 7.68 -16.67 28.78
C PRO A 221 7.03 -16.39 30.14
N GLU A 222 6.84 -15.11 30.47
CA GLU A 222 6.00 -14.75 31.62
C GLU A 222 4.71 -15.60 31.56
N PRO A 223 4.34 -16.27 32.65
CA PRO A 223 3.12 -17.07 32.66
C PRO A 223 1.95 -16.17 32.21
N PRO A 224 1.09 -16.65 31.31
CA PRO A 224 0.05 -15.83 30.72
C PRO A 224 -0.79 -15.18 31.84
N ARG A 225 -1.08 -13.90 31.72
CA ARG A 225 -1.83 -13.08 32.70
C ARG A 225 -3.14 -13.73 33.18
N VAL A 226 -3.66 -14.68 32.40
CA VAL A 226 -4.82 -15.51 32.74
C VAL A 226 -4.65 -16.30 34.05
N ARG A 227 -3.41 -16.74 34.41
CA ARG A 227 -3.19 -17.43 35.68
C ARG A 227 -3.30 -16.49 36.89
N ARG A 228 -2.85 -15.23 36.77
CA ARG A 228 -3.01 -14.25 37.87
C ARG A 228 -4.47 -13.91 38.13
N ILE A 229 -5.27 -13.77 37.06
CA ILE A 229 -6.72 -13.50 37.22
C ILE A 229 -7.42 -14.69 37.88
N SER A 230 -7.05 -15.94 37.54
CA SER A 230 -7.66 -17.12 38.15
C SER A 230 -7.28 -17.32 39.63
N GLU A 231 -6.09 -16.92 40.05
CA GLU A 231 -5.66 -16.95 41.46
C GLU A 231 -6.33 -15.83 42.27
N GLU A 232 -6.46 -14.65 41.69
CA GLU A 232 -7.12 -13.50 42.31
C GLU A 232 -8.64 -13.74 42.47
N VAL A 233 -9.30 -14.36 41.49
CA VAL A 233 -10.69 -14.78 41.55
C VAL A 233 -10.91 -15.91 42.57
N ARG A 234 -9.97 -16.87 42.71
CA ARG A 234 -10.00 -17.89 43.76
C ARG A 234 -9.88 -17.29 45.15
N TYR A 235 -8.94 -16.36 45.35
CA TYR A 235 -8.74 -15.68 46.62
C TYR A 235 -9.97 -14.86 47.02
N GLN A 236 -10.65 -14.21 46.12
CA GLN A 236 -11.90 -13.49 46.39
C GLN A 236 -13.09 -14.44 46.64
N ALA A 237 -13.11 -15.61 46.02
CA ALA A 237 -14.15 -16.60 46.23
C ALA A 237 -14.04 -17.28 47.62
N GLU A 238 -12.84 -17.41 48.17
CA GLU A 238 -12.62 -17.93 49.53
C GLU A 238 -12.94 -16.93 50.64
N LEU A 239 -13.00 -15.62 50.30
CA LEU A 239 -13.34 -14.55 51.25
C LEU A 239 -14.82 -14.27 51.39
N VAL A 240 -15.67 -14.91 50.57
CA VAL A 240 -17.14 -14.78 50.69
C VAL A 240 -17.62 -15.83 51.67
N PRO A 241 -18.07 -15.47 52.88
CA PRO A 241 -18.63 -16.43 53.84
C PRO A 241 -19.87 -17.09 53.26
N ALA A 242 -20.00 -18.39 53.47
CA ALA A 242 -21.18 -19.15 53.00
C ALA A 242 -22.46 -18.54 53.58
N PRO A 243 -23.53 -18.43 52.82
CA PRO A 243 -24.81 -17.92 53.33
C PRO A 243 -25.32 -18.82 54.45
N GLU A 244 -25.66 -18.24 55.60
CA GLU A 244 -26.24 -18.97 56.73
C GLU A 244 -27.53 -19.69 56.28
N PRO A 245 -27.75 -20.94 56.69
CA PRO A 245 -28.97 -21.66 56.36
C PRO A 245 -30.15 -20.90 56.99
N ALA A 246 -31.16 -20.62 56.16
CA ALA A 246 -32.39 -19.98 56.60
C ALA A 246 -33.01 -20.78 57.72
N ALA A 247 -33.21 -20.13 58.89
CA ALA A 247 -33.91 -20.72 60.02
C ALA A 247 -35.34 -21.04 59.60
N GLU A 248 -35.74 -22.29 59.72
CA GLU A 248 -37.12 -22.72 59.64
C GLU A 248 -37.94 -21.99 60.73
N ALA A 249 -38.93 -21.25 60.31
CA ALA A 249 -39.90 -20.64 61.21
C ALA A 249 -41.04 -21.66 61.51
N PRO A 250 -41.62 -21.64 62.70
CA PRO A 250 -42.58 -22.61 63.18
C PRO A 250 -43.95 -22.53 62.51
#